data_4a48928931c60e58512e9208af1f8ad7
#
_entry.id   4a48928931c60e58512e9208af1f8ad7
#
_cell.length_a   1.000
_cell.length_b   1.000
_cell.length_c   1.000
_cell.angle_alpha   90.00
_cell.angle_beta   90.00
_cell.angle_gamma   90.00
#
_symmetry.space_group_name_H-M   'P 1'
#
loop_
_entity.id
_entity.type
_entity.pdbx_description
1 polymer ?
#
loop_
_entity_poly.entity_id
_entity_poly.type
_entity_poly.pdbx_seq_one_letter_code
_entity_poly.pdbx_strand_id
1 'polypeptide(L)'
;MNDLFAASPPTLEGIHIGIGGWVYVPWRAGMFYPRGLLQRRELEYASRHVSAIEINSTYYAAQKPATYATWRSQVPAGFVFSAKAPRRITQSRRLAGTGTQIEDFVGGIAELGQTLGPLVWQFEQGYRLEHEELTGFLALLPRQARGRRLRHVLEIRDAAAVDAAMLALVRRHEVATVFTDSPTYPSFADLSTDLVYARLMRSQPRLQAGYPAPALRRWAAHIQAWRRGEDPAALPHLAAPSPVADTPREVYVFFIGAAKQRNPAAAMALLQAIAAG
;
A
#
# COMPACT_ATOMS: atom_id res chain seq x y z
N MET A 1 11.30 33.31 -3.68
CA MET A 1 10.46 32.41 -2.84
C MET A 1 10.36 31.09 -3.61
N ASN A 2 11.04 30.02 -3.18
CA ASN A 2 10.86 28.71 -3.81
C ASN A 2 9.41 28.29 -3.61
N ASP A 3 8.71 27.99 -4.70
CA ASP A 3 7.36 27.45 -4.62
C ASP A 3 7.42 26.08 -3.93
N LEU A 4 6.87 25.98 -2.73
CA LEU A 4 6.81 24.77 -1.92
C LEU A 4 6.09 23.60 -2.61
N PHE A 5 5.38 23.90 -3.68
CA PHE A 5 4.53 22.97 -4.42
C PHE A 5 4.99 22.71 -5.86
N ALA A 6 6.13 23.29 -6.25
CA ALA A 6 6.75 23.04 -7.57
C ALA A 6 7.45 21.68 -7.66
N ALA A 7 7.73 21.03 -6.52
CA ALA A 7 8.34 19.71 -6.52
C ALA A 7 7.41 18.67 -7.18
N SER A 8 8.01 17.74 -7.92
CA SER A 8 7.34 16.54 -8.41
C SER A 8 8.25 15.33 -8.18
N PRO A 9 7.76 14.23 -7.65
CA PRO A 9 8.56 13.01 -7.56
C PRO A 9 8.90 12.52 -8.97
N PRO A 10 9.97 11.73 -9.14
CA PRO A 10 10.24 11.07 -10.39
C PRO A 10 9.02 10.29 -10.87
N THR A 11 8.65 10.44 -12.15
CA THR A 11 7.60 9.62 -12.77
C THR A 11 8.19 8.26 -13.11
N LEU A 12 7.73 7.24 -12.42
CA LEU A 12 8.16 5.85 -12.61
C LEU A 12 6.93 5.07 -13.09
N GLU A 13 6.91 4.71 -14.36
CA GLU A 13 5.76 4.02 -14.94
C GLU A 13 5.46 2.70 -14.21
N GLY A 14 4.24 2.54 -13.70
CA GLY A 14 3.78 1.35 -12.98
C GLY A 14 4.47 1.10 -11.63
N ILE A 15 5.23 2.09 -11.07
CA ILE A 15 5.84 2.01 -9.76
C ILE A 15 5.36 3.16 -8.89
N HIS A 16 4.78 2.84 -7.74
CA HIS A 16 4.20 3.77 -6.80
C HIS A 16 4.86 3.63 -5.43
N ILE A 17 5.60 4.65 -5.02
CA ILE A 17 6.33 4.65 -3.75
C ILE A 17 5.71 5.69 -2.81
N GLY A 18 5.41 5.26 -1.59
CA GLY A 18 4.66 6.13 -0.70
C GLY A 18 4.84 5.88 0.80
N ILE A 19 3.95 6.49 1.54
CA ILE A 19 3.92 6.50 3.01
C ILE A 19 2.52 6.19 3.54
N GLY A 20 2.44 5.78 4.82
CA GLY A 20 1.18 5.55 5.51
C GLY A 20 0.61 6.84 6.11
N GLY A 21 -0.44 7.38 5.48
CA GLY A 21 -1.09 8.63 5.85
C GLY A 21 -0.24 9.87 5.58
N TRP A 22 -0.80 11.04 5.83
CA TRP A 22 -0.11 12.33 5.66
C TRP A 22 -0.20 13.24 6.89
N VAL A 23 -1.09 12.96 7.84
CA VAL A 23 -1.19 13.73 9.10
C VAL A 23 -0.39 13.03 10.18
N TYR A 24 0.75 13.59 10.53
CA TYR A 24 1.59 13.11 11.62
C TYR A 24 2.41 14.26 12.21
N VAL A 25 2.11 14.63 13.46
CA VAL A 25 2.67 15.80 14.11
C VAL A 25 4.21 15.87 14.06
N PRO A 26 4.96 14.76 14.31
CA PRO A 26 6.42 14.79 14.23
C PRO A 26 7.00 15.08 12.83
N TRP A 27 6.22 15.06 11.77
CA TRP A 27 6.66 15.46 10.43
C TRP A 27 6.70 16.99 10.24
N ARG A 28 6.05 17.75 11.12
CA ARG A 28 6.01 19.21 11.10
C ARG A 28 7.34 19.84 11.52
N ALA A 29 7.41 21.15 11.52
CA ALA A 29 8.54 21.95 11.98
C ALA A 29 9.87 21.67 11.25
N GLY A 30 9.84 21.24 9.99
CA GLY A 30 11.02 21.05 9.16
C GLY A 30 11.53 19.61 9.07
N MET A 31 10.86 18.64 9.70
CA MET A 31 11.25 17.23 9.56
C MET A 31 10.89 16.70 8.13
N PHE A 32 9.64 16.89 7.71
CA PHE A 32 9.14 16.63 6.36
C PHE A 32 8.37 17.84 5.85
N TYR A 33 7.41 18.33 6.64
CA TYR A 33 6.67 19.55 6.30
C TYR A 33 7.46 20.80 6.67
N PRO A 34 7.54 21.81 5.77
CA PRO A 34 8.16 23.10 6.07
C PRO A 34 7.54 23.74 7.30
N ARG A 35 8.34 24.55 8.00
CA ARG A 35 7.83 25.36 9.11
C ARG A 35 6.71 26.27 8.62
N GLY A 36 5.62 26.34 9.36
CA GLY A 36 4.45 27.17 9.02
C GLY A 36 3.50 26.59 7.98
N LEU A 37 3.75 25.40 7.44
CA LEU A 37 2.79 24.75 6.56
C LEU A 37 1.51 24.44 7.32
N LEU A 38 0.37 24.92 6.80
CA LEU A 38 -0.94 24.66 7.40
C LEU A 38 -1.34 23.19 7.20
N GLN A 39 -1.92 22.57 8.22
CA GLN A 39 -2.33 21.16 8.20
C GLN A 39 -3.21 20.81 6.99
N ARG A 40 -4.12 21.69 6.59
CA ARG A 40 -5.00 21.47 5.41
C ARG A 40 -4.23 21.33 4.08
N ARG A 41 -2.95 21.76 4.05
CA ARG A 41 -2.06 21.66 2.88
C ARG A 41 -1.03 20.52 2.98
N GLU A 42 -1.06 19.72 4.07
CA GLU A 42 -0.11 18.61 4.26
C GLU A 42 -0.26 17.55 3.16
N LEU A 43 -1.50 17.23 2.74
CA LEU A 43 -1.72 16.29 1.63
C LEU A 43 -1.19 16.85 0.31
N GLU A 44 -1.46 18.10 0.02
CA GLU A 44 -0.97 18.76 -1.18
C GLU A 44 0.57 18.76 -1.24
N TYR A 45 1.23 19.00 -0.11
CA TYR A 45 2.69 18.92 -0.02
C TYR A 45 3.21 17.49 -0.16
N ALA A 46 2.67 16.56 0.61
CA ALA A 46 3.12 15.17 0.62
C ALA A 46 3.01 14.51 -0.77
N SER A 47 1.90 14.76 -1.48
CA SER A 47 1.66 14.19 -2.82
C SER A 47 2.59 14.72 -3.92
N ARG A 48 3.38 15.76 -3.62
CA ARG A 48 4.43 16.28 -4.50
C ARG A 48 5.83 15.77 -4.16
N HIS A 49 5.94 14.95 -3.11
CA HIS A 49 7.22 14.39 -2.66
C HIS A 49 7.25 12.86 -2.72
N VAL A 50 6.08 12.23 -2.76
CA VAL A 50 5.92 10.78 -2.97
C VAL A 50 4.87 10.54 -4.05
N SER A 51 4.89 9.37 -4.70
CA SER A 51 3.95 9.05 -5.80
C SER A 51 2.67 8.36 -5.33
N ALA A 52 2.61 7.92 -4.06
CA ALA A 52 1.43 7.29 -3.49
C ALA A 52 1.30 7.56 -1.97
N ILE A 53 0.08 7.42 -1.46
CA ILE A 53 -0.18 7.41 -0.01
C ILE A 53 -1.17 6.28 0.30
N GLU A 54 -0.88 5.50 1.36
CA GLU A 54 -1.83 4.55 1.91
C GLU A 54 -2.70 5.27 2.96
N ILE A 55 -4.01 5.36 2.71
CA ILE A 55 -4.97 5.97 3.63
C ILE A 55 -5.23 4.98 4.78
N ASN A 56 -4.79 5.33 5.98
CA ASN A 56 -4.98 4.52 7.18
C ASN A 56 -6.17 4.99 8.06
N SER A 57 -6.66 6.20 7.87
CA SER A 57 -7.81 6.71 8.62
C SER A 57 -9.09 5.92 8.34
N THR A 58 -9.25 5.39 7.15
CA THR A 58 -10.39 4.55 6.74
C THR A 58 -10.47 3.22 7.49
N TYR A 59 -9.36 2.74 8.05
CA TYR A 59 -9.33 1.57 8.93
C TYR A 59 -10.19 1.74 10.18
N TYR A 60 -10.24 2.97 10.72
CA TYR A 60 -11.04 3.28 11.91
C TYR A 60 -12.47 3.66 11.55
N ALA A 61 -12.65 4.46 10.52
CA ALA A 61 -13.97 4.87 10.00
C ALA A 61 -13.89 5.28 8.53
N ALA A 62 -14.86 4.83 7.74
CA ALA A 62 -15.06 5.35 6.38
C ALA A 62 -15.31 6.87 6.44
N GLN A 63 -14.84 7.59 5.44
CA GLN A 63 -15.07 9.03 5.32
C GLN A 63 -16.31 9.32 4.47
N LYS A 64 -16.80 10.54 4.57
CA LYS A 64 -17.89 10.99 3.69
C LYS A 64 -17.40 11.08 2.23
N PRO A 65 -18.25 10.80 1.24
CA PRO A 65 -17.88 10.90 -0.18
C PRO A 65 -17.21 12.24 -0.56
N ALA A 66 -17.73 13.35 -0.04
CA ALA A 66 -17.17 14.70 -0.26
C ALA A 66 -15.72 14.84 0.25
N THR A 67 -15.33 14.11 1.31
CA THR A 67 -13.97 14.11 1.82
C THR A 67 -13.00 13.45 0.83
N TYR A 68 -13.40 12.33 0.24
CA TYR A 68 -12.61 11.65 -0.79
C TYR A 68 -12.46 12.53 -2.05
N ALA A 69 -13.55 13.19 -2.48
CA ALA A 69 -13.51 14.14 -3.60
C ALA A 69 -12.54 15.32 -3.31
N THR A 70 -12.54 15.83 -2.08
CA THR A 70 -11.58 16.86 -1.65
C THR A 70 -10.13 16.34 -1.71
N TRP A 71 -9.85 15.13 -1.22
CA TRP A 71 -8.50 14.57 -1.30
C TRP A 71 -8.03 14.38 -2.74
N ARG A 72 -8.93 13.89 -3.61
CA ARG A 72 -8.63 13.77 -5.05
C ARG A 72 -8.24 15.12 -5.67
N SER A 73 -8.90 16.21 -5.31
CA SER A 73 -8.61 17.54 -5.88
C SER A 73 -7.30 18.16 -5.40
N GLN A 74 -6.71 17.65 -4.31
CA GLN A 74 -5.48 18.19 -3.71
C GLN A 74 -4.20 17.55 -4.25
N VAL A 75 -4.31 16.46 -5.01
CA VAL A 75 -3.14 15.70 -5.48
C VAL A 75 -2.90 15.89 -6.97
N PRO A 76 -1.66 15.79 -7.43
CA PRO A 76 -1.33 15.95 -8.86
C PRO A 76 -1.85 14.76 -9.69
N ALA A 77 -1.92 14.94 -11.01
CA ALA A 77 -2.20 13.85 -11.95
C ALA A 77 -1.17 12.72 -11.80
N GLY A 78 -1.62 11.48 -11.90
CA GLY A 78 -0.78 10.29 -11.73
C GLY A 78 -0.53 9.88 -10.28
N PHE A 79 -0.94 10.69 -9.30
CA PHE A 79 -0.86 10.31 -7.88
C PHE A 79 -1.89 9.23 -7.52
N VAL A 80 -1.51 8.28 -6.65
CA VAL A 80 -2.38 7.16 -6.28
C VAL A 80 -2.58 7.06 -4.77
N PHE A 81 -3.82 6.85 -4.37
CA PHE A 81 -4.18 6.45 -3.01
C PHE A 81 -4.41 4.93 -2.95
N SER A 82 -3.68 4.23 -2.11
CA SER A 82 -4.16 2.96 -1.57
C SER A 82 -5.01 3.23 -0.32
N ALA A 83 -5.95 2.37 0.02
CA ALA A 83 -6.79 2.58 1.20
C ALA A 83 -6.98 1.29 2.01
N LYS A 84 -6.79 1.38 3.33
CA LYS A 84 -7.13 0.27 4.24
C LYS A 84 -8.63 0.22 4.46
N ALA A 85 -9.18 -0.96 4.25
CA ALA A 85 -10.59 -1.23 4.56
C ALA A 85 -10.88 -1.08 6.06
N PRO A 86 -12.11 -0.70 6.44
CA PRO A 86 -12.49 -0.55 7.83
C PRO A 86 -12.33 -1.86 8.62
N ARG A 87 -11.71 -1.78 9.80
CA ARG A 87 -11.48 -2.95 10.66
C ARG A 87 -12.76 -3.69 11.06
N ARG A 88 -13.90 -2.99 11.12
CA ARG A 88 -15.21 -3.60 11.40
C ARG A 88 -15.57 -4.69 10.40
N ILE A 89 -15.00 -4.67 9.19
CA ILE A 89 -15.17 -5.70 8.15
C ILE A 89 -14.23 -6.87 8.45
N THR A 90 -12.92 -6.61 8.52
CA THR A 90 -11.87 -7.64 8.67
C THR A 90 -11.76 -8.21 10.09
N GLN A 91 -12.40 -7.60 11.08
CA GLN A 91 -12.52 -8.11 12.45
C GLN A 91 -13.93 -8.64 12.78
N SER A 92 -14.79 -8.79 11.76
CA SER A 92 -16.10 -9.40 11.94
C SER A 92 -15.96 -10.88 12.35
N ARG A 93 -16.85 -11.34 13.23
CA ARG A 93 -16.91 -12.76 13.61
C ARG A 93 -17.37 -13.67 12.48
N ARG A 94 -18.06 -13.13 11.49
CA ARG A 94 -18.56 -13.85 10.31
C ARG A 94 -18.32 -12.96 9.07
N LEU A 95 -17.28 -13.24 8.34
CA LEU A 95 -16.90 -12.48 7.15
C LEU A 95 -17.97 -12.54 6.06
N ALA A 96 -18.66 -13.67 5.91
CA ALA A 96 -19.77 -13.84 4.96
C ALA A 96 -20.92 -12.84 5.16
N GLY A 97 -21.06 -12.25 6.35
CA GLY A 97 -22.07 -11.24 6.66
C GLY A 97 -21.65 -9.79 6.36
N THR A 98 -20.48 -9.57 5.78
CA THR A 98 -19.92 -8.22 5.61
C THR A 98 -20.20 -7.57 4.26
N GLY A 99 -20.96 -8.22 3.38
CA GLY A 99 -21.21 -7.75 2.01
C GLY A 99 -21.67 -6.29 1.93
N THR A 100 -22.73 -5.92 2.63
CA THR A 100 -23.25 -4.54 2.66
C THR A 100 -22.18 -3.54 3.15
N GLN A 101 -21.39 -3.92 4.16
CA GLN A 101 -20.33 -3.03 4.68
C GLN A 101 -19.18 -2.86 3.67
N ILE A 102 -18.88 -3.89 2.88
CA ILE A 102 -17.92 -3.84 1.78
C ILE A 102 -18.43 -2.91 0.68
N GLU A 103 -19.70 -3.05 0.28
CA GLU A 103 -20.34 -2.21 -0.73
C GLU A 103 -20.38 -0.75 -0.31
N ASP A 104 -20.77 -0.45 0.92
CA ASP A 104 -20.77 0.91 1.49
C ASP A 104 -19.38 1.54 1.45
N PHE A 105 -18.36 0.79 1.89
CA PHE A 105 -16.98 1.27 1.87
C PHE A 105 -16.48 1.52 0.46
N VAL A 106 -16.69 0.57 -0.44
CA VAL A 106 -16.27 0.66 -1.84
C VAL A 106 -17.03 1.78 -2.56
N GLY A 107 -18.34 1.90 -2.36
CA GLY A 107 -19.15 2.97 -2.92
C GLY A 107 -18.66 4.36 -2.53
N GLY A 108 -18.28 4.53 -1.25
CA GLY A 108 -17.74 5.79 -0.74
C GLY A 108 -16.34 6.09 -1.26
N ILE A 109 -15.39 5.14 -1.15
CA ILE A 109 -13.98 5.34 -1.54
C ILE A 109 -13.82 5.53 -3.05
N ALA A 110 -14.76 5.02 -3.86
CA ALA A 110 -14.77 5.20 -5.31
C ALA A 110 -14.84 6.68 -5.76
N GLU A 111 -15.18 7.62 -4.85
CA GLU A 111 -15.08 9.06 -5.10
C GLU A 111 -13.65 9.55 -5.34
N LEU A 112 -12.64 8.80 -4.93
CA LEU A 112 -11.25 9.07 -5.32
C LEU A 112 -11.05 8.97 -6.85
N GLY A 113 -11.96 8.34 -7.59
CA GLY A 113 -11.93 8.29 -9.05
C GLY A 113 -10.60 7.72 -9.56
N GLN A 114 -9.93 8.45 -10.44
CA GLN A 114 -8.67 8.00 -11.08
C GLN A 114 -7.50 7.89 -10.09
N THR A 115 -7.57 8.52 -8.94
CA THR A 115 -6.52 8.42 -7.91
C THR A 115 -6.71 7.21 -6.99
N LEU A 116 -7.80 6.42 -7.14
CA LEU A 116 -8.02 5.20 -6.37
C LEU A 116 -7.14 4.07 -6.90
N GLY A 117 -6.25 3.59 -6.08
CA GLY A 117 -5.44 2.39 -6.26
C GLY A 117 -5.94 1.21 -5.40
N PRO A 118 -5.03 0.36 -4.90
CA PRO A 118 -5.40 -0.86 -4.20
C PRO A 118 -6.17 -0.64 -2.89
N LEU A 119 -7.12 -1.56 -2.63
CA LEU A 119 -7.86 -1.65 -1.37
C LEU A 119 -7.24 -2.76 -0.49
N VAL A 120 -6.75 -2.41 0.68
CA VAL A 120 -6.04 -3.33 1.58
C VAL A 120 -6.98 -3.87 2.66
N TRP A 121 -7.16 -5.18 2.66
CA TRP A 121 -7.93 -5.94 3.64
C TRP A 121 -6.99 -6.58 4.63
N GLN A 122 -6.83 -5.95 5.81
CA GLN A 122 -5.88 -6.38 6.82
C GLN A 122 -6.55 -7.23 7.89
N PHE A 123 -6.10 -8.47 8.04
CA PHE A 123 -6.44 -9.38 9.12
C PHE A 123 -5.35 -9.35 10.20
N GLU A 124 -5.71 -9.00 11.42
CA GLU A 124 -4.77 -8.81 12.52
C GLU A 124 -4.26 -10.15 13.06
N GLN A 125 -3.14 -10.10 13.74
CA GLN A 125 -2.60 -11.25 14.49
C GLN A 125 -3.63 -11.75 15.53
N GLY A 126 -3.80 -13.07 15.60
CA GLY A 126 -4.79 -13.72 16.47
C GLY A 126 -6.20 -13.81 15.86
N TYR A 127 -6.43 -13.25 14.68
CA TYR A 127 -7.67 -13.50 13.96
C TYR A 127 -7.62 -14.88 13.27
N ARG A 128 -8.51 -15.78 13.68
CA ARG A 128 -8.64 -17.09 13.06
C ARG A 128 -9.28 -16.94 11.68
N LEU A 129 -8.47 -17.02 10.64
CA LEU A 129 -8.90 -16.94 9.24
C LEU A 129 -8.86 -18.34 8.62
N GLU A 130 -9.97 -19.07 8.74
CA GLU A 130 -10.13 -20.39 8.12
C GLU A 130 -10.30 -20.24 6.60
N HIS A 131 -9.83 -21.22 5.82
CA HIS A 131 -9.87 -21.17 4.34
C HIS A 131 -11.28 -21.03 3.78
N GLU A 132 -12.29 -21.64 4.39
CA GLU A 132 -13.68 -21.53 3.99
C GLU A 132 -14.18 -20.09 4.19
N GLU A 133 -13.89 -19.49 5.35
CA GLU A 133 -14.26 -18.11 5.65
C GLU A 133 -13.54 -17.12 4.74
N LEU A 134 -12.25 -17.35 4.45
CA LEU A 134 -11.49 -16.56 3.49
C LEU A 134 -12.10 -16.68 2.09
N THR A 135 -12.46 -17.88 1.64
CA THR A 135 -13.09 -18.09 0.32
C THR A 135 -14.38 -17.31 0.21
N GLY A 136 -15.25 -17.41 1.23
CA GLY A 136 -16.51 -16.65 1.28
C GLY A 136 -16.28 -15.14 1.26
N PHE A 137 -15.29 -14.65 2.01
CA PHE A 137 -14.93 -13.23 2.03
C PHE A 137 -14.41 -12.74 0.68
N LEU A 138 -13.50 -13.48 0.05
CA LEU A 138 -12.93 -13.10 -1.25
C LEU A 138 -14.00 -13.04 -2.34
N ALA A 139 -15.03 -13.89 -2.26
CA ALA A 139 -16.17 -13.87 -3.18
C ALA A 139 -17.07 -12.63 -3.02
N LEU A 140 -17.05 -11.96 -1.85
CA LEU A 140 -17.82 -10.73 -1.62
C LEU A 140 -17.12 -9.48 -2.20
N LEU A 141 -15.84 -9.56 -2.54
CA LEU A 141 -15.09 -8.39 -3.00
C LEU A 141 -15.54 -7.98 -4.42
N PRO A 142 -16.09 -6.76 -4.61
CA PRO A 142 -16.54 -6.32 -5.91
C PRO A 142 -15.38 -6.09 -6.86
N ARG A 143 -15.45 -6.63 -8.06
CA ARG A 143 -14.40 -6.48 -9.08
C ARG A 143 -14.36 -5.09 -9.72
N GLN A 144 -15.45 -4.33 -9.60
CA GLN A 144 -15.59 -3.01 -10.22
C GLN A 144 -16.43 -2.07 -9.33
N ALA A 145 -16.13 -0.77 -9.41
CA ALA A 145 -16.96 0.30 -8.90
C ALA A 145 -16.94 1.47 -9.87
N ARG A 146 -18.11 2.03 -10.18
CA ARG A 146 -18.25 3.19 -11.11
C ARG A 146 -17.53 2.97 -12.45
N GLY A 147 -17.62 1.77 -13.01
CA GLY A 147 -16.99 1.40 -14.28
C GLY A 147 -15.47 1.20 -14.23
N ARG A 148 -14.86 1.17 -13.05
CA ARG A 148 -13.41 0.98 -12.88
C ARG A 148 -13.13 -0.37 -12.22
N ARG A 149 -12.12 -1.11 -12.72
CA ARG A 149 -11.60 -2.30 -12.07
C ARG A 149 -11.03 -1.92 -10.70
N LEU A 150 -11.42 -2.66 -9.69
CA LEU A 150 -10.85 -2.56 -8.34
C LEU A 150 -9.68 -3.53 -8.18
N ARG A 151 -8.71 -3.13 -7.38
CA ARG A 151 -7.52 -3.92 -7.05
C ARG A 151 -7.57 -4.23 -5.56
N HIS A 152 -7.68 -5.50 -5.21
CA HIS A 152 -7.74 -5.94 -3.82
C HIS A 152 -6.41 -6.53 -3.38
N VAL A 153 -6.04 -6.23 -2.13
CA VAL A 153 -4.80 -6.70 -1.52
C VAL A 153 -5.12 -7.25 -0.13
N LEU A 154 -4.64 -8.43 0.17
CA LEU A 154 -4.83 -9.11 1.44
C LEU A 154 -3.55 -9.02 2.28
N GLU A 155 -3.66 -8.50 3.50
CA GLU A 155 -2.62 -8.57 4.52
C GLU A 155 -3.04 -9.52 5.63
N ILE A 156 -2.34 -10.62 5.80
CA ILE A 156 -2.56 -11.59 6.87
C ILE A 156 -1.40 -11.48 7.85
N ARG A 157 -1.68 -11.12 9.11
CA ARG A 157 -0.69 -10.93 10.16
C ARG A 157 -0.53 -12.13 11.10
N ASP A 158 -1.44 -13.09 11.03
CA ASP A 158 -1.32 -14.34 11.76
C ASP A 158 -0.61 -15.40 10.92
N ALA A 159 0.51 -15.89 11.41
CA ALA A 159 1.31 -16.90 10.68
C ALA A 159 0.58 -18.23 10.50
N ALA A 160 -0.37 -18.56 11.39
CA ALA A 160 -1.13 -19.80 11.28
C ALA A 160 -2.09 -19.84 10.09
N ALA A 161 -2.45 -18.66 9.55
CA ALA A 161 -3.32 -18.53 8.38
C ALA A 161 -2.56 -18.35 7.05
N VAL A 162 -1.22 -18.47 7.08
CA VAL A 162 -0.36 -18.27 5.91
C VAL A 162 0.22 -19.59 5.46
N ASP A 163 -0.33 -20.15 4.38
CA ASP A 163 0.10 -21.42 3.81
C ASP A 163 -0.13 -21.46 2.28
N ALA A 164 0.24 -22.57 1.65
CA ALA A 164 0.07 -22.77 0.22
C ALA A 164 -1.40 -22.82 -0.23
N ALA A 165 -2.32 -23.27 0.65
CA ALA A 165 -3.75 -23.32 0.33
C ALA A 165 -4.34 -21.89 0.32
N MET A 166 -3.99 -21.05 1.27
CA MET A 166 -4.31 -19.62 1.26
C MET A 166 -3.79 -18.95 -0.02
N LEU A 167 -2.53 -19.20 -0.39
CA LEU A 167 -1.94 -18.66 -1.62
C LEU A 167 -2.72 -19.09 -2.87
N ALA A 168 -3.16 -20.36 -2.95
CA ALA A 168 -3.99 -20.84 -4.04
C ALA A 168 -5.37 -20.15 -4.09
N LEU A 169 -5.97 -19.85 -2.93
CA LEU A 169 -7.25 -19.12 -2.85
C LEU A 169 -7.11 -17.70 -3.37
N VAL A 170 -6.12 -16.93 -2.92
CA VAL A 170 -5.95 -15.53 -3.36
C VAL A 170 -5.62 -15.46 -4.86
N ARG A 171 -4.86 -16.41 -5.40
CA ARG A 171 -4.61 -16.53 -6.85
C ARG A 171 -5.90 -16.77 -7.63
N ARG A 172 -6.75 -17.71 -7.19
CA ARG A 172 -8.05 -18.00 -7.82
C ARG A 172 -8.98 -16.79 -7.84
N HIS A 173 -8.97 -15.98 -6.79
CA HIS A 173 -9.80 -14.78 -6.68
C HIS A 173 -9.17 -13.52 -7.25
N GLU A 174 -7.97 -13.61 -7.84
CA GLU A 174 -7.22 -12.46 -8.38
C GLU A 174 -6.99 -11.34 -7.33
N VAL A 175 -6.66 -11.73 -6.08
CA VAL A 175 -6.34 -10.83 -5.00
C VAL A 175 -4.84 -10.87 -4.74
N ALA A 176 -4.19 -9.68 -4.66
CA ALA A 176 -2.79 -9.60 -4.31
C ALA A 176 -2.56 -9.83 -2.81
N THR A 177 -1.35 -10.24 -2.44
CA THR A 177 -0.93 -10.34 -1.04
C THR A 177 0.05 -9.23 -0.69
N VAL A 178 0.09 -8.83 0.59
CA VAL A 178 1.10 -7.90 1.09
C VAL A 178 2.39 -8.66 1.36
N PHE A 179 3.47 -8.25 0.67
CA PHE A 179 4.83 -8.52 1.13
C PHE A 179 5.22 -7.53 2.23
N THR A 180 5.93 -7.95 3.25
CA THR A 180 6.50 -7.04 4.26
C THR A 180 7.90 -7.47 4.67
N ASP A 181 8.77 -6.51 4.96
CA ASP A 181 10.06 -6.74 5.62
C ASP A 181 9.95 -6.71 7.16
N SER A 182 8.73 -6.71 7.70
CA SER A 182 8.48 -6.69 9.15
C SER A 182 9.21 -7.83 9.87
N PRO A 183 9.82 -7.57 11.03
CA PRO A 183 10.35 -8.63 11.87
C PRO A 183 9.26 -9.37 12.67
N THR A 184 8.00 -8.88 12.65
CA THR A 184 6.92 -9.35 13.52
C THR A 184 5.84 -10.11 12.77
N TYR A 185 5.58 -9.73 11.51
CA TYR A 185 4.51 -10.32 10.71
C TYR A 185 5.06 -11.32 9.69
N PRO A 186 4.23 -12.28 9.22
CA PRO A 186 4.61 -13.18 8.15
C PRO A 186 5.11 -12.41 6.93
N SER A 187 6.23 -12.86 6.37
CA SER A 187 6.87 -12.26 5.21
C SER A 187 6.97 -13.30 4.10
N PHE A 188 6.28 -13.09 3.00
CA PHE A 188 6.34 -13.91 1.79
C PHE A 188 6.09 -13.03 0.57
N ALA A 189 6.82 -13.30 -0.50
CA ALA A 189 6.82 -12.47 -1.70
C ALA A 189 6.11 -13.15 -2.89
N ASP A 190 5.40 -14.25 -2.62
CA ASP A 190 4.70 -15.00 -3.66
C ASP A 190 3.72 -14.12 -4.43
N LEU A 191 3.84 -14.14 -5.73
CA LEU A 191 3.00 -13.36 -6.62
C LEU A 191 1.66 -14.06 -6.87
N SER A 192 0.58 -13.32 -6.75
CA SER A 192 -0.78 -13.82 -6.92
C SER A 192 -1.56 -13.12 -8.03
N THR A 193 -1.09 -11.95 -8.48
CA THR A 193 -1.71 -11.14 -9.54
C THR A 193 -0.66 -10.37 -10.34
N ASP A 194 -1.13 -9.50 -11.26
CA ASP A 194 -0.35 -8.48 -11.97
C ASP A 194 0.01 -7.26 -11.11
N LEU A 195 -0.22 -7.33 -9.79
CA LEU A 195 0.06 -6.27 -8.82
C LEU A 195 0.95 -6.79 -7.68
N VAL A 196 1.98 -6.04 -7.33
CA VAL A 196 2.80 -6.25 -6.14
C VAL A 196 2.52 -5.16 -5.12
N TYR A 197 2.32 -5.55 -3.88
CA TYR A 197 2.09 -4.63 -2.78
C TYR A 197 3.06 -4.91 -1.64
N ALA A 198 3.98 -3.98 -1.38
CA ALA A 198 5.00 -4.14 -0.36
C ALA A 198 4.86 -3.08 0.75
N ARG A 199 5.03 -3.50 1.99
CA ARG A 199 5.07 -2.64 3.17
C ARG A 199 6.44 -2.76 3.84
N LEU A 200 7.28 -1.72 3.73
CA LEU A 200 8.60 -1.66 4.34
C LEU A 200 8.49 -1.05 5.74
N MET A 201 8.79 -1.87 6.75
CA MET A 201 8.50 -1.61 8.16
C MET A 201 9.75 -1.66 9.05
N ARG A 202 10.96 -1.44 8.48
CA ARG A 202 12.24 -1.47 9.23
C ARG A 202 12.97 -0.13 9.23
N SER A 203 12.25 1.00 9.07
CA SER A 203 12.90 2.31 9.17
C SER A 203 13.51 2.53 10.56
N GLN A 204 14.70 3.15 10.61
CA GLN A 204 15.49 3.36 11.81
C GLN A 204 15.58 4.85 12.13
N PRO A 205 15.32 5.28 13.39
CA PRO A 205 15.28 6.70 13.75
C PRO A 205 16.64 7.40 13.61
N ARG A 206 17.73 6.67 13.79
CA ARG A 206 19.12 7.15 13.69
C ARG A 206 19.58 7.44 12.26
N LEU A 207 18.92 6.87 11.27
CA LEU A 207 19.28 7.05 9.85
C LEU A 207 18.45 8.17 9.24
N GLN A 208 19.10 9.11 8.57
CA GLN A 208 18.41 10.24 7.94
C GLN A 208 17.38 9.77 6.92
N ALA A 209 17.75 8.84 6.04
CA ALA A 209 16.85 8.20 5.07
C ALA A 209 16.07 7.01 5.64
N GLY A 210 16.02 6.81 6.95
CA GLY A 210 15.30 5.72 7.59
C GLY A 210 15.86 4.31 7.34
N TYR A 211 16.50 4.09 6.22
CA TYR A 211 17.12 2.82 5.80
C TYR A 211 18.60 3.03 5.43
N PRO A 212 19.47 2.01 5.58
CA PRO A 212 20.82 2.06 5.02
C PRO A 212 20.77 2.18 3.48
N ALA A 213 21.64 2.99 2.89
CA ALA A 213 21.68 3.18 1.45
C ALA A 213 21.82 1.86 0.65
N PRO A 214 22.64 0.86 1.07
CA PRO A 214 22.67 -0.43 0.41
C PRO A 214 21.34 -1.19 0.45
N ALA A 215 20.53 -1.04 1.51
CA ALA A 215 19.20 -1.65 1.61
C ALA A 215 18.21 -0.99 0.63
N LEU A 216 18.23 0.34 0.51
CA LEU A 216 17.40 1.03 -0.49
C LEU A 216 17.77 0.66 -1.92
N ARG A 217 19.05 0.47 -2.24
CA ARG A 217 19.48 -0.03 -3.56
C ARG A 217 18.99 -1.46 -3.84
N ARG A 218 19.03 -2.36 -2.84
CA ARG A 218 18.45 -3.71 -2.99
C ARG A 218 16.95 -3.66 -3.22
N TRP A 219 16.23 -2.82 -2.47
CA TRP A 219 14.79 -2.63 -2.70
C TRP A 219 14.51 -2.07 -4.08
N ALA A 220 15.28 -1.09 -4.55
CA ALA A 220 15.16 -0.58 -5.92
C ALA A 220 15.31 -1.70 -6.97
N ALA A 221 16.31 -2.58 -6.82
CA ALA A 221 16.52 -3.72 -7.71
C ALA A 221 15.33 -4.72 -7.67
N HIS A 222 14.81 -5.07 -6.48
CA HIS A 222 13.63 -5.95 -6.37
C HIS A 222 12.37 -5.32 -6.99
N ILE A 223 12.15 -4.02 -6.79
CA ILE A 223 11.02 -3.29 -7.36
C ILE A 223 11.09 -3.27 -8.88
N GLN A 224 12.27 -3.03 -9.45
CA GLN A 224 12.48 -3.07 -10.89
C GLN A 224 12.29 -4.49 -11.44
N ALA A 225 12.76 -5.53 -10.73
CA ALA A 225 12.54 -6.91 -11.09
C ALA A 225 11.04 -7.25 -11.11
N TRP A 226 10.30 -6.93 -10.06
CA TRP A 226 8.84 -7.09 -10.04
C TRP A 226 8.15 -6.35 -11.19
N ARG A 227 8.58 -5.11 -11.47
CA ARG A 227 8.02 -4.31 -12.58
C ARG A 227 8.23 -4.99 -13.93
N ARG A 228 9.39 -5.64 -14.16
CA ARG A 228 9.66 -6.40 -15.40
C ARG A 228 8.96 -7.76 -15.47
N GLY A 229 8.15 -8.14 -14.49
CA GLY A 229 7.47 -9.42 -14.47
C GLY A 229 8.25 -10.55 -13.78
N GLU A 230 9.43 -10.26 -13.22
CA GLU A 230 10.25 -11.22 -12.48
C GLU A 230 9.70 -11.47 -11.07
N ASP A 231 10.07 -12.62 -10.48
CA ASP A 231 9.78 -12.97 -9.09
C ASP A 231 11.12 -13.22 -8.36
N PRO A 232 11.61 -12.23 -7.55
CA PRO A 232 12.94 -12.28 -6.97
C PRO A 232 13.12 -13.43 -6.00
N ALA A 233 13.79 -14.51 -6.40
CA ALA A 233 14.05 -15.71 -5.59
C ALA A 233 14.84 -15.45 -4.29
N ALA A 234 15.49 -14.29 -4.14
CA ALA A 234 16.17 -13.89 -2.91
C ALA A 234 15.22 -13.45 -1.79
N LEU A 235 13.92 -13.24 -2.09
CA LEU A 235 12.89 -12.94 -1.11
C LEU A 235 12.28 -14.24 -0.56
N PRO A 236 11.66 -14.21 0.64
CA PRO A 236 11.01 -15.40 1.19
C PRO A 236 9.75 -15.75 0.38
N HIS A 237 9.51 -17.05 0.17
CA HIS A 237 8.37 -17.58 -0.55
C HIS A 237 7.75 -18.76 0.19
N LEU A 238 6.43 -18.94 0.03
CA LEU A 238 5.68 -20.13 0.48
C LEU A 238 5.72 -21.25 -0.55
N ALA A 239 5.85 -20.88 -1.83
CA ALA A 239 5.94 -21.79 -2.95
C ALA A 239 7.18 -21.48 -3.80
N ALA A 240 7.48 -22.26 -4.82
CA ALA A 240 8.52 -21.90 -5.77
C ALA A 240 8.21 -20.54 -6.43
N PRO A 241 9.23 -19.68 -6.65
CA PRO A 241 9.04 -18.43 -7.37
C PRO A 241 8.33 -18.64 -8.71
N SER A 242 7.43 -17.71 -9.03
CA SER A 242 6.69 -17.75 -10.28
C SER A 242 7.63 -17.56 -11.48
N PRO A 243 7.34 -18.20 -12.63
CA PRO A 243 8.04 -17.88 -13.87
C PRO A 243 7.92 -16.39 -14.21
N VAL A 244 8.90 -15.87 -14.95
CA VAL A 244 8.85 -14.49 -15.45
C VAL A 244 7.58 -14.32 -16.31
N ALA A 245 6.80 -13.28 -15.99
CA ALA A 245 5.61 -12.96 -16.76
C ALA A 245 5.97 -12.10 -17.97
N ASP A 246 5.27 -12.31 -19.08
CA ASP A 246 5.45 -11.51 -20.30
C ASP A 246 4.93 -10.06 -20.15
N THR A 247 4.13 -9.81 -19.12
CA THR A 247 3.53 -8.49 -18.86
C THR A 247 4.12 -7.85 -17.62
N PRO A 248 4.45 -6.54 -17.69
CA PRO A 248 4.90 -5.78 -16.54
C PRO A 248 3.84 -5.74 -15.43
N ARG A 249 4.29 -5.74 -14.15
CA ARG A 249 3.41 -5.61 -12.99
C ARG A 249 3.34 -4.17 -12.49
N GLU A 250 2.21 -3.80 -11.91
CA GLU A 250 2.14 -2.59 -11.08
C GLU A 250 2.73 -2.87 -9.69
N VAL A 251 3.61 -2.01 -9.22
CA VAL A 251 4.32 -2.18 -7.95
C VAL A 251 4.01 -1.02 -7.01
N TYR A 252 3.45 -1.34 -5.86
CA TYR A 252 3.16 -0.40 -4.79
C TYR A 252 4.05 -0.69 -3.58
N VAL A 253 4.77 0.32 -3.10
CA VAL A 253 5.65 0.18 -1.93
C VAL A 253 5.38 1.30 -0.94
N PHE A 254 5.05 0.94 0.29
CA PHE A 254 4.77 1.91 1.34
C PHE A 254 5.69 1.74 2.54
N PHE A 255 6.29 2.82 2.97
CA PHE A 255 7.02 2.87 4.23
C PHE A 255 6.04 3.12 5.38
N ILE A 256 5.92 2.14 6.29
CA ILE A 256 4.89 2.08 7.34
C ILE A 256 5.50 1.64 8.67
N GLY A 257 4.92 2.12 9.76
CA GLY A 257 5.33 1.71 11.10
C GLY A 257 6.75 2.14 11.46
N ALA A 258 7.42 1.38 12.31
CA ALA A 258 8.79 1.58 12.80
C ALA A 258 9.09 3.05 13.18
N ALA A 259 10.18 3.62 12.70
CA ALA A 259 10.49 5.03 12.88
C ALA A 259 9.68 5.91 11.90
N LYS A 260 8.37 6.06 12.15
CA LYS A 260 7.43 6.75 11.24
C LYS A 260 7.90 8.14 10.83
N GLN A 261 8.64 8.86 11.69
CA GLN A 261 9.21 10.17 11.36
C GLN A 261 10.18 10.14 10.18
N ARG A 262 10.80 8.98 9.89
CA ARG A 262 11.75 8.78 8.78
C ARG A 262 11.11 8.27 7.50
N ASN A 263 9.88 7.82 7.53
CA ASN A 263 9.23 7.19 6.37
C ASN A 263 9.18 8.09 5.12
N PRO A 264 8.89 9.41 5.19
CA PRO A 264 8.95 10.27 4.01
C PRO A 264 10.35 10.33 3.40
N ALA A 265 11.39 10.46 4.21
CA ALA A 265 12.77 10.51 3.73
C ALA A 265 13.17 9.16 3.07
N ALA A 266 12.72 8.03 3.63
CA ALA A 266 12.95 6.71 3.05
C ALA A 266 12.25 6.55 1.70
N ALA A 267 10.99 6.98 1.58
CA ALA A 267 10.23 6.94 0.34
C ALA A 267 10.89 7.80 -0.77
N MET A 268 11.28 9.03 -0.44
CA MET A 268 11.97 9.92 -1.37
C MET A 268 13.33 9.34 -1.81
N ALA A 269 14.11 8.79 -0.86
CA ALA A 269 15.40 8.19 -1.18
C ALA A 269 15.26 6.93 -2.07
N LEU A 270 14.20 6.13 -1.87
CA LEU A 270 13.92 4.98 -2.73
C LEU A 270 13.49 5.41 -4.13
N LEU A 271 12.63 6.43 -4.26
CA LEU A 271 12.27 7.02 -5.55
C LEU A 271 13.50 7.48 -6.34
N GLN A 272 14.44 8.17 -5.69
CA GLN A 272 15.69 8.59 -6.31
C GLN A 272 16.57 7.38 -6.71
N ALA A 273 16.66 6.36 -5.86
CA ALA A 273 17.45 5.17 -6.15
C ALA A 273 16.92 4.39 -7.38
N ILE A 274 15.59 4.35 -7.56
CA ILE A 274 14.97 3.71 -8.73
C ILE A 274 15.17 4.57 -9.99
N ALA A 275 15.06 5.90 -9.88
CA ALA A 275 15.20 6.80 -11.01
C ALA A 275 16.65 6.92 -11.53
N ALA A 276 17.64 6.56 -10.69
CA ALA A 276 19.07 6.63 -11.03
C ALA A 276 19.62 5.34 -11.64
N GLY A 277 18.88 4.23 -11.60
CA GLY A 277 19.29 2.91 -12.13
C GLY A 277 18.40 2.43 -13.22
#